data_eb9a8578e8f97260b5cb2bb3aa73a045
#
_entry.id   eb9a8578e8f97260b5cb2bb3aa73a045
#
_cell.length_a   1.000
_cell.length_b   1.000
_cell.length_c   1.000
_cell.angle_alpha   90.00
_cell.angle_beta   90.00
_cell.angle_gamma   90.00
#
_symmetry.space_group_name_H-M   'P 1'
#
loop_
_entity.id
_entity.type
_entity.pdbx_description
1 polymer ?
#
loop_
_entity_poly.entity_id
_entity_poly.type
_entity_poly.pdbx_seq_one_letter_code
_entity_poly.pdbx_strand_id
1 'polypeptide(L)'
;MLNPTQVLFFFTLILGTLITFSSSSWFTAWLGLELNLLSFIPIISSKFNQYSAEASLKYFLIQALGSAIILSSAPSFLLFESSPNLLICLALLLKMGAAPVHFWFPSVMEGMNWPQCIILMTIQKIAPMLMLSYTHSPLTLSLIFFASAASSVIGSVSGLNQTLIRKIMAYSSINHMAWMLAAIHINEMMWMTYFLVYSLVSSSIALIMHSQQIFHFNQLSSHNFKTPGIKMITLISFLSLGGLPPFLGFIPKWLVIQELSNNKAFIWLSILLISALITLFYYLRVTLSTLTLSSPKIKNTLPSSSKTLLSSILFINFFPIFIPLSLTFFT
;
A
#
# COMPACT_ATOMS: atom_id res chain seq x y z
N MET A 1 -4.56 -25.67 2.33
CA MET A 1 -3.41 -25.77 3.25
C MET A 1 -2.22 -25.11 2.58
N LEU A 2 -1.43 -24.34 3.30
CA LEU A 2 -0.18 -23.76 2.78
C LEU A 2 0.84 -24.91 2.67
N ASN A 3 1.57 -24.96 1.54
CA ASN A 3 2.66 -25.92 1.41
C ASN A 3 3.78 -25.57 2.42
N PRO A 4 4.51 -26.55 2.98
CA PRO A 4 5.56 -26.29 3.97
C PRO A 4 6.63 -25.33 3.42
N THR A 5 6.93 -25.36 2.14
CA THR A 5 7.82 -24.41 1.45
C THR A 5 7.30 -22.98 1.51
N GLN A 6 6.00 -22.76 1.34
CA GLN A 6 5.41 -21.42 1.43
C GLN A 6 5.48 -20.88 2.86
N VAL A 7 5.27 -21.73 3.87
CA VAL A 7 5.41 -21.31 5.27
C VAL A 7 6.85 -20.88 5.57
N LEU A 8 7.83 -21.60 5.08
CA LEU A 8 9.24 -21.24 5.22
C LEU A 8 9.52 -19.88 4.58
N PHE A 9 9.04 -19.61 3.36
CA PHE A 9 9.25 -18.33 2.70
C PHE A 9 8.52 -17.17 3.39
N PHE A 10 7.37 -17.40 3.98
CA PHE A 10 6.71 -16.39 4.83
C PHE A 10 7.54 -16.08 6.08
N PHE A 11 8.11 -17.09 6.70
CA PHE A 11 8.95 -16.88 7.87
C PHE A 11 10.23 -16.11 7.52
N THR A 12 10.93 -16.47 6.42
CA THR A 12 12.14 -15.74 5.97
C THR A 12 11.82 -14.31 5.54
N LEU A 13 10.62 -14.05 5.01
CA LEU A 13 10.16 -12.71 4.67
C LEU A 13 10.01 -11.84 5.93
N ILE A 14 9.39 -12.37 6.99
CA ILE A 14 9.26 -11.66 8.26
C ILE A 14 10.63 -11.46 8.92
N LEU A 15 11.50 -12.47 8.90
CA LEU A 15 12.88 -12.33 9.39
C LEU A 15 13.64 -11.23 8.64
N GLY A 16 13.50 -11.12 7.33
CA GLY A 16 14.12 -10.05 6.54
C GLY A 16 13.69 -8.66 7.01
N THR A 17 12.40 -8.46 7.30
CA THR A 17 11.91 -7.18 7.83
C THR A 17 12.40 -6.91 9.25
N LEU A 18 12.52 -7.93 10.11
CA LEU A 18 13.06 -7.78 11.45
C LEU A 18 14.55 -7.45 11.46
N ILE A 19 15.33 -8.05 10.55
CA ILE A 19 16.76 -7.73 10.39
C ILE A 19 16.94 -6.27 9.95
N THR A 20 16.13 -5.77 8.99
CA THR A 20 16.19 -4.35 8.62
C THR A 20 15.82 -3.43 9.77
N PHE A 21 14.85 -3.79 10.60
CA PHE A 21 14.45 -3.01 11.75
C PHE A 21 15.56 -2.91 12.82
N SER A 22 16.24 -4.02 13.08
CA SER A 22 17.31 -4.10 14.11
C SER A 22 18.70 -3.71 13.59
N SER A 23 18.81 -3.29 12.31
CA SER A 23 20.11 -3.02 11.68
C SER A 23 20.74 -1.74 12.21
N SER A 24 22.02 -1.81 12.59
CA SER A 24 22.87 -0.68 12.98
C SER A 24 23.76 -0.17 11.84
N SER A 25 23.87 -0.92 10.73
CA SER A 25 24.69 -0.57 9.58
C SER A 25 23.90 -0.72 8.26
N TRP A 26 24.27 0.07 7.25
CA TRP A 26 23.64 -0.01 5.91
C TRP A 26 23.85 -1.39 5.26
N PHE A 27 24.94 -2.08 5.56
CA PHE A 27 25.19 -3.41 5.05
C PHE A 27 24.21 -4.44 5.64
N THR A 28 23.96 -4.41 6.96
CA THR A 28 22.97 -5.30 7.59
C THR A 28 21.54 -4.96 7.15
N ALA A 29 21.23 -3.68 6.94
CA ALA A 29 19.96 -3.26 6.35
C ALA A 29 19.78 -3.81 4.93
N TRP A 30 20.82 -3.73 4.08
CA TRP A 30 20.81 -4.31 2.74
C TRP A 30 20.57 -5.83 2.77
N LEU A 31 21.25 -6.58 3.66
CA LEU A 31 21.03 -8.02 3.82
C LEU A 31 19.56 -8.34 4.14
N GLY A 32 18.93 -7.59 5.04
CA GLY A 32 17.51 -7.78 5.37
C GLY A 32 16.57 -7.48 4.19
N LEU A 33 16.86 -6.43 3.40
CA LEU A 33 16.11 -6.09 2.19
C LEU A 33 16.27 -7.15 1.10
N GLU A 34 17.44 -7.78 0.98
CA GLU A 34 17.73 -8.84 0.01
C GLU A 34 17.02 -10.15 0.40
N LEU A 35 17.06 -10.52 1.68
CA LEU A 35 16.30 -11.67 2.19
C LEU A 35 14.80 -11.52 1.95
N ASN A 36 14.28 -10.31 2.12
CA ASN A 36 12.88 -9.99 1.85
C ASN A 36 12.55 -10.16 0.35
N LEU A 37 13.44 -9.73 -0.54
CA LEU A 37 13.31 -9.91 -1.99
C LEU A 37 13.31 -11.40 -2.37
N LEU A 38 14.33 -12.14 -1.93
CA LEU A 38 14.50 -13.56 -2.29
C LEU A 38 13.36 -14.44 -1.76
N SER A 39 12.82 -14.11 -0.60
CA SER A 39 11.69 -14.85 -0.01
C SER A 39 10.36 -14.59 -0.72
N PHE A 40 10.16 -13.39 -1.27
CA PHE A 40 8.89 -13.04 -1.89
C PHE A 40 8.74 -13.57 -3.33
N ILE A 41 9.83 -13.74 -4.07
CA ILE A 41 9.82 -14.29 -5.45
C ILE A 41 9.14 -15.66 -5.52
N PRO A 42 9.50 -16.68 -4.69
CA PRO A 42 8.84 -17.97 -4.74
C PRO A 42 7.36 -17.91 -4.30
N ILE A 43 7.00 -16.95 -3.47
CA ILE A 43 5.60 -16.74 -3.08
C ILE A 43 4.79 -16.25 -4.27
N ILE A 44 5.34 -15.35 -5.12
CA ILE A 44 4.68 -14.88 -6.34
C ILE A 44 4.54 -16.01 -7.36
N SER A 45 5.61 -16.75 -7.62
CA SER A 45 5.67 -17.78 -8.65
C SER A 45 4.99 -19.11 -8.24
N SER A 46 4.31 -19.17 -7.10
CA SER A 46 3.72 -20.38 -6.51
C SER A 46 2.63 -21.05 -7.37
N LYS A 47 2.12 -20.40 -8.41
CA LYS A 47 1.21 -20.97 -9.39
C LYS A 47 1.88 -20.95 -10.76
N PHE A 48 1.84 -22.08 -11.48
CA PHE A 48 2.36 -22.24 -12.83
C PHE A 48 1.53 -21.44 -13.89
N ASN A 49 1.39 -20.15 -13.70
CA ASN A 49 0.74 -19.23 -14.61
C ASN A 49 1.78 -18.29 -15.22
N GLN A 50 1.72 -18.07 -16.53
CA GLN A 50 2.63 -17.16 -17.25
C GLN A 50 2.62 -15.74 -16.64
N TYR A 51 1.45 -15.22 -16.27
CA TYR A 51 1.31 -13.90 -15.66
C TYR A 51 2.02 -13.78 -14.29
N SER A 52 1.99 -14.84 -13.49
CA SER A 52 2.69 -14.84 -12.19
C SER A 52 4.21 -14.97 -12.36
N ALA A 53 4.68 -15.71 -13.37
CA ALA A 53 6.09 -15.78 -13.71
C ALA A 53 6.63 -14.43 -14.23
N GLU A 54 5.89 -13.78 -15.12
CA GLU A 54 6.24 -12.44 -15.62
C GLU A 54 6.26 -11.40 -14.49
N ALA A 55 5.28 -11.43 -13.59
CA ALA A 55 5.24 -10.54 -12.43
C ALA A 55 6.43 -10.76 -11.50
N SER A 56 6.83 -12.02 -11.24
CA SER A 56 7.97 -12.35 -10.39
C SER A 56 9.30 -11.88 -11.00
N LEU A 57 9.47 -11.99 -12.32
CA LEU A 57 10.65 -11.50 -13.03
C LEU A 57 10.73 -9.96 -13.00
N LYS A 58 9.62 -9.26 -13.28
CA LYS A 58 9.57 -7.79 -13.20
C LYS A 58 9.89 -7.30 -11.78
N TYR A 59 9.34 -7.95 -10.77
CA TYR A 59 9.61 -7.65 -9.37
C TYR A 59 11.09 -7.85 -9.04
N PHE A 60 11.66 -9.01 -9.42
CA PHE A 60 13.07 -9.32 -9.17
C PHE A 60 14.01 -8.28 -9.77
N LEU A 61 13.88 -7.99 -11.07
CA LEU A 61 14.78 -7.09 -11.79
C LEU A 61 14.82 -5.70 -11.14
N ILE A 62 13.66 -5.15 -10.80
CA ILE A 62 13.58 -3.79 -10.27
C ILE A 62 14.06 -3.73 -8.81
N GLN A 63 13.69 -4.71 -8.00
CA GLN A 63 14.13 -4.77 -6.60
C GLN A 63 15.64 -5.04 -6.50
N ALA A 64 16.20 -5.87 -7.40
CA ALA A 64 17.64 -6.12 -7.47
C ALA A 64 18.41 -4.85 -7.88
N LEU A 65 17.90 -4.05 -8.82
CA LEU A 65 18.47 -2.73 -9.13
C LEU A 65 18.49 -1.83 -7.91
N GLY A 66 17.38 -1.76 -7.15
CA GLY A 66 17.33 -0.98 -5.92
C GLY A 66 18.34 -1.45 -4.88
N SER A 67 18.53 -2.76 -4.70
CA SER A 67 19.52 -3.31 -3.76
C SER A 67 20.95 -3.05 -4.22
N ALA A 68 21.24 -3.12 -5.52
CA ALA A 68 22.55 -2.79 -6.08
C ALA A 68 22.94 -1.32 -5.84
N ILE A 69 21.98 -0.39 -6.00
CA ILE A 69 22.22 1.03 -5.71
C ILE A 69 22.51 1.26 -4.23
N ILE A 70 21.78 0.61 -3.31
CA ILE A 70 22.06 0.70 -1.88
C ILE A 70 23.47 0.18 -1.56
N LEU A 71 23.83 -0.99 -2.10
CA LEU A 71 25.13 -1.59 -1.85
C LEU A 71 26.29 -0.73 -2.41
N SER A 72 26.11 -0.12 -3.58
CA SER A 72 27.14 0.76 -4.18
C SER A 72 27.24 2.11 -3.48
N SER A 73 26.14 2.61 -2.91
CA SER A 73 26.12 3.89 -2.20
C SER A 73 26.64 3.79 -0.77
N ALA A 74 26.57 2.62 -0.11
CA ALA A 74 27.07 2.46 1.26
C ALA A 74 28.58 2.74 1.40
N PRO A 75 29.48 2.24 0.56
CA PRO A 75 30.92 2.59 0.63
C PRO A 75 31.21 4.06 0.31
N SER A 76 30.37 4.73 -0.47
CA SER A 76 30.60 6.13 -0.86
C SER A 76 30.46 7.14 0.29
N PHE A 77 29.92 6.72 1.46
CA PHE A 77 29.98 7.51 2.70
C PHE A 77 31.41 7.79 3.17
N LEU A 78 32.37 6.97 2.77
CA LEU A 78 33.78 7.19 3.09
C LEU A 78 34.41 8.32 2.26
N LEU A 79 33.82 8.62 1.10
CA LEU A 79 34.35 9.60 0.13
C LEU A 79 33.56 10.91 0.13
N PHE A 80 32.25 10.85 0.38
CA PHE A 80 31.34 11.99 0.25
C PHE A 80 30.33 12.01 1.40
N GLU A 81 30.12 13.16 2.03
CA GLU A 81 29.22 13.27 3.19
C GLU A 81 27.72 13.29 2.83
N SER A 82 27.32 13.90 1.73
CA SER A 82 25.90 14.15 1.42
C SER A 82 25.33 13.39 0.23
N SER A 83 26.15 13.03 -0.76
CA SER A 83 25.69 12.35 -1.99
C SER A 83 25.17 10.92 -1.78
N PRO A 84 25.72 10.12 -0.82
CA PRO A 84 25.23 8.76 -0.58
C PRO A 84 23.78 8.72 -0.10
N ASN A 85 23.38 9.62 0.79
CA ASN A 85 22.02 9.69 1.31
C ASN A 85 20.98 9.88 0.21
N LEU A 86 21.33 10.66 -0.81
CA LEU A 86 20.45 10.91 -1.96
C LEU A 86 20.25 9.65 -2.81
N LEU A 87 21.32 8.90 -3.08
CA LEU A 87 21.25 7.64 -3.84
C LEU A 87 20.46 6.57 -3.09
N ILE A 88 20.67 6.46 -1.77
CA ILE A 88 19.92 5.54 -0.92
C ILE A 88 18.43 5.91 -0.90
N CYS A 89 18.11 7.19 -0.77
CA CYS A 89 16.74 7.67 -0.82
C CYS A 89 16.06 7.30 -2.15
N LEU A 90 16.71 7.54 -3.29
CA LEU A 90 16.20 7.13 -4.61
C LEU A 90 15.99 5.62 -4.72
N ALA A 91 16.93 4.81 -4.23
CA ALA A 91 16.81 3.37 -4.22
C ALA A 91 15.66 2.86 -3.35
N LEU A 92 15.43 3.48 -2.19
CA LEU A 92 14.31 3.16 -1.31
C LEU A 92 12.97 3.56 -1.93
N LEU A 93 12.87 4.73 -2.57
CA LEU A 93 11.69 5.15 -3.33
C LEU A 93 11.38 4.19 -4.48
N LEU A 94 12.41 3.68 -5.18
CA LEU A 94 12.26 2.65 -6.19
C LEU A 94 11.70 1.36 -5.59
N LYS A 95 12.24 0.88 -4.45
CA LYS A 95 11.76 -0.33 -3.77
C LYS A 95 10.30 -0.22 -3.31
N MET A 96 9.87 0.96 -2.89
CA MET A 96 8.47 1.21 -2.49
C MET A 96 7.51 1.35 -3.67
N GLY A 97 8.03 1.67 -4.85
CA GLY A 97 7.23 2.00 -6.01
C GLY A 97 6.58 3.39 -5.93
N ALA A 98 7.26 4.35 -5.31
CA ALA A 98 6.83 5.74 -5.33
C ALA A 98 7.13 6.38 -6.69
N ALA A 99 6.37 7.39 -7.08
CA ALA A 99 6.68 8.13 -8.30
C ALA A 99 7.98 8.96 -8.11
N PRO A 100 8.82 9.08 -9.16
CA PRO A 100 8.54 8.75 -10.57
C PRO A 100 8.73 7.27 -10.97
N VAL A 101 9.37 6.43 -10.17
CA VAL A 101 9.77 5.06 -10.53
C VAL A 101 8.70 4.02 -10.18
N HIS A 102 7.43 4.35 -10.31
CA HIS A 102 6.28 3.55 -9.87
C HIS A 102 5.78 2.51 -10.88
N PHE A 103 6.20 2.55 -12.17
CA PHE A 103 5.58 1.78 -13.26
C PHE A 103 5.54 0.26 -13.05
N TRP A 104 6.50 -0.26 -12.30
CA TRP A 104 6.56 -1.68 -11.98
C TRP A 104 5.44 -2.14 -11.05
N PHE A 105 5.01 -1.27 -10.12
CA PHE A 105 4.10 -1.65 -9.06
C PHE A 105 2.70 -2.05 -9.58
N PRO A 106 2.02 -1.27 -10.46
CA PRO A 106 0.74 -1.69 -11.05
C PRO A 106 0.86 -2.91 -11.96
N SER A 107 1.97 -3.06 -12.71
CA SER A 107 2.17 -4.18 -13.62
C SER A 107 2.42 -5.50 -12.87
N VAL A 108 3.14 -5.46 -11.77
CA VAL A 108 3.37 -6.62 -10.89
C VAL A 108 2.08 -7.00 -10.16
N MET A 109 1.32 -6.02 -9.64
CA MET A 109 0.03 -6.27 -8.99
C MET A 109 -0.99 -6.95 -9.91
N GLU A 110 -0.96 -6.67 -11.22
CA GLU A 110 -1.84 -7.31 -12.19
C GLU A 110 -1.61 -8.82 -12.32
N GLY A 111 -0.35 -9.28 -12.26
CA GLY A 111 -0.01 -10.70 -12.37
C GLY A 111 -0.16 -11.51 -11.08
N MET A 112 -0.34 -10.85 -9.92
CA MET A 112 -0.40 -11.50 -8.61
C MET A 112 -1.81 -11.92 -8.21
N ASN A 113 -1.90 -12.92 -7.30
CA ASN A 113 -3.14 -13.25 -6.61
C ASN A 113 -3.38 -12.29 -5.43
N TRP A 114 -4.63 -12.20 -4.95
CA TRP A 114 -5.02 -11.29 -3.86
C TRP A 114 -4.17 -11.42 -2.57
N PRO A 115 -3.86 -12.65 -2.05
CA PRO A 115 -2.99 -12.78 -0.86
C PRO A 115 -1.59 -12.20 -1.08
N GLN A 116 -1.02 -12.39 -2.27
CA GLN A 116 0.28 -11.83 -2.65
C GLN A 116 0.22 -10.30 -2.76
N CYS A 117 -0.90 -9.76 -3.28
CA CYS A 117 -1.13 -8.32 -3.32
C CYS A 117 -1.17 -7.70 -1.91
N ILE A 118 -1.75 -8.39 -0.92
CA ILE A 118 -1.74 -7.93 0.48
C ILE A 118 -0.30 -7.80 0.97
N ILE A 119 0.54 -8.81 0.77
CA ILE A 119 1.93 -8.78 1.22
C ILE A 119 2.69 -7.63 0.55
N LEU A 120 2.50 -7.44 -0.75
CA LEU A 120 3.15 -6.36 -1.49
C LEU A 120 2.70 -4.97 -1.00
N MET A 121 1.41 -4.79 -0.71
CA MET A 121 0.88 -3.51 -0.22
C MET A 121 1.25 -3.22 1.24
N THR A 122 1.57 -4.25 2.05
CA THR A 122 1.81 -4.13 3.48
C THR A 122 3.27 -4.45 3.83
N ILE A 123 3.64 -5.71 4.00
CA ILE A 123 4.91 -6.14 4.56
C ILE A 123 6.11 -5.61 3.74
N GLN A 124 6.01 -5.64 2.41
CA GLN A 124 7.09 -5.18 1.54
C GLN A 124 7.39 -3.67 1.65
N LYS A 125 6.46 -2.89 2.15
CA LYS A 125 6.64 -1.44 2.34
C LYS A 125 7.25 -1.06 3.68
N ILE A 126 7.18 -1.92 4.70
CA ILE A 126 7.66 -1.61 6.05
C ILE A 126 9.16 -1.29 6.06
N ALA A 127 9.96 -2.21 5.57
CA ALA A 127 11.42 -2.09 5.59
C ALA A 127 11.94 -0.83 4.85
N PRO A 128 11.53 -0.56 3.59
CA PRO A 128 11.98 0.65 2.89
C PRO A 128 11.51 1.95 3.53
N MET A 129 10.27 1.99 4.07
CA MET A 129 9.75 3.18 4.76
C MET A 129 10.56 3.52 6.00
N LEU A 130 10.86 2.49 6.80
CA LEU A 130 11.62 2.63 8.02
C LEU A 130 13.05 3.09 7.73
N MET A 131 13.69 2.51 6.70
CA MET A 131 15.03 2.95 6.28
C MET A 131 15.03 4.38 5.73
N LEU A 132 13.93 4.80 5.09
CA LEU A 132 13.80 6.15 4.56
C LEU A 132 13.69 7.19 5.69
N SER A 133 13.07 6.85 6.83
CA SER A 133 13.01 7.76 7.98
C SER A 133 14.37 8.03 8.63
N TYR A 134 15.39 7.21 8.36
CA TYR A 134 16.77 7.46 8.83
C TYR A 134 17.60 8.31 7.87
N THR A 135 17.15 8.54 6.63
CA THR A 135 17.88 9.31 5.63
C THR A 135 17.53 10.80 5.67
N HIS A 136 17.99 11.52 6.69
CA HIS A 136 17.72 12.95 6.84
C HIS A 136 18.90 13.79 6.31
N SER A 137 18.67 14.48 5.19
CA SER A 137 19.52 15.56 4.69
C SER A 137 18.64 16.58 3.96
N PRO A 138 19.04 17.85 3.80
CA PRO A 138 18.23 18.83 3.09
C PRO A 138 17.87 18.41 1.66
N LEU A 139 18.79 17.72 0.98
CA LEU A 139 18.58 17.20 -0.36
C LEU A 139 17.60 16.02 -0.38
N THR A 140 17.67 15.10 0.60
CA THR A 140 16.71 13.99 0.68
C THR A 140 15.30 14.48 1.01
N LEU A 141 15.17 15.50 1.84
CA LEU A 141 13.88 16.11 2.15
C LEU A 141 13.21 16.74 0.91
N SER A 142 13.98 17.41 0.05
CA SER A 142 13.45 17.95 -1.21
C SER A 142 13.04 16.86 -2.18
N LEU A 143 13.76 15.74 -2.23
CA LEU A 143 13.38 14.57 -3.02
C LEU A 143 12.10 13.90 -2.50
N ILE A 144 11.97 13.74 -1.19
CA ILE A 144 10.76 13.19 -0.56
C ILE A 144 9.55 14.06 -0.89
N PHE A 145 9.71 15.39 -0.82
CA PHE A 145 8.67 16.33 -1.23
C PHE A 145 8.25 16.11 -2.69
N PHE A 146 9.23 16.09 -3.60
CA PHE A 146 8.97 15.86 -5.02
C PHE A 146 8.31 14.51 -5.28
N ALA A 147 8.83 13.43 -4.66
CA ALA A 147 8.29 12.08 -4.79
C ALA A 147 6.86 11.98 -4.23
N SER A 148 6.55 12.64 -3.12
CA SER A 148 5.21 12.66 -2.56
C SER A 148 4.23 13.42 -3.46
N ALA A 149 4.62 14.61 -3.98
CA ALA A 149 3.80 15.37 -4.92
C ALA A 149 3.54 14.58 -6.21
N ALA A 150 4.59 14.01 -6.80
CA ALA A 150 4.46 13.19 -8.02
C ALA A 150 3.61 11.94 -7.79
N SER A 151 3.80 11.21 -6.68
CA SER A 151 3.04 10.00 -6.38
C SER A 151 1.56 10.29 -6.07
N SER A 152 1.25 11.44 -5.49
CA SER A 152 -0.14 11.86 -5.26
C SER A 152 -0.86 12.16 -6.57
N VAL A 153 -0.24 12.92 -7.48
CA VAL A 153 -0.82 13.26 -8.77
C VAL A 153 -0.96 12.04 -9.66
N ILE A 154 0.12 11.27 -9.83
CA ILE A 154 0.11 10.08 -10.69
C ILE A 154 -0.85 9.02 -10.15
N GLY A 155 -0.81 8.71 -8.84
CA GLY A 155 -1.69 7.73 -8.23
C GLY A 155 -3.18 8.09 -8.35
N SER A 156 -3.51 9.37 -8.29
CA SER A 156 -4.89 9.83 -8.45
C SER A 156 -5.37 9.82 -9.90
N VAL A 157 -4.62 10.39 -10.82
CA VAL A 157 -5.03 10.55 -12.23
C VAL A 157 -5.00 9.21 -12.97
N SER A 158 -3.94 8.40 -12.81
CA SER A 158 -3.84 7.12 -13.51
C SER A 158 -4.85 6.07 -13.03
N GLY A 159 -5.34 6.20 -11.79
CA GLY A 159 -6.40 5.34 -11.25
C GLY A 159 -7.77 5.55 -11.90
N LEU A 160 -8.04 6.73 -12.48
CA LEU A 160 -9.36 7.06 -13.05
C LEU A 160 -9.77 6.13 -14.19
N ASN A 161 -8.84 5.73 -15.04
CA ASN A 161 -9.16 4.99 -16.28
C ASN A 161 -8.95 3.48 -16.17
N GLN A 162 -8.75 2.94 -14.95
CA GLN A 162 -8.48 1.53 -14.75
C GLN A 162 -9.77 0.73 -14.61
N THR A 163 -9.78 -0.45 -15.26
CA THR A 163 -10.88 -1.42 -15.20
C THR A 163 -10.57 -2.63 -14.31
N LEU A 164 -9.28 -2.91 -14.07
CA LEU A 164 -8.83 -3.96 -13.17
C LEU A 164 -8.77 -3.48 -11.73
N ILE A 165 -9.48 -4.15 -10.82
CA ILE A 165 -9.53 -3.75 -9.40
C ILE A 165 -8.14 -3.81 -8.77
N ARG A 166 -7.30 -4.78 -9.15
CA ARG A 166 -5.90 -4.86 -8.68
C ARG A 166 -5.09 -3.63 -9.07
N LYS A 167 -5.27 -3.10 -10.28
CA LYS A 167 -4.62 -1.84 -10.70
C LYS A 167 -5.18 -0.63 -9.96
N ILE A 168 -6.50 -0.58 -9.72
CA ILE A 168 -7.11 0.47 -8.89
C ILE A 168 -6.49 0.47 -7.49
N MET A 169 -6.35 -0.71 -6.87
CA MET A 169 -5.69 -0.84 -5.57
C MET A 169 -4.19 -0.48 -5.63
N ALA A 170 -3.51 -0.76 -6.72
CA ALA A 170 -2.11 -0.36 -6.93
C ALA A 170 -1.97 1.16 -6.98
N TYR A 171 -2.73 1.85 -7.80
CA TYR A 171 -2.68 3.32 -7.90
C TYR A 171 -3.15 4.01 -6.62
N SER A 172 -4.14 3.45 -5.94
CA SER A 172 -4.54 3.93 -4.62
C SER A 172 -3.41 3.80 -3.60
N SER A 173 -2.66 2.68 -3.64
CA SER A 173 -1.51 2.48 -2.75
C SER A 173 -0.37 3.47 -3.05
N ILE A 174 -0.15 3.88 -4.32
CA ILE A 174 0.80 4.92 -4.70
C ILE A 174 0.36 6.28 -4.13
N ASN A 175 -0.94 6.60 -4.18
CA ASN A 175 -1.45 7.83 -3.57
C ASN A 175 -1.33 7.80 -2.04
N HIS A 176 -1.62 6.68 -1.38
CA HIS A 176 -1.40 6.56 0.07
C HIS A 176 0.08 6.65 0.46
N MET A 177 0.99 6.18 -0.42
CA MET A 177 2.44 6.39 -0.24
C MET A 177 2.78 7.89 -0.20
N ALA A 178 2.14 8.72 -1.03
CA ALA A 178 2.36 10.17 -1.00
C ALA A 178 2.06 10.76 0.38
N TRP A 179 0.96 10.36 1.00
CA TRP A 179 0.60 10.80 2.35
C TRP A 179 1.59 10.28 3.41
N MET A 180 2.05 9.03 3.28
CA MET A 180 3.04 8.46 4.18
C MET A 180 4.40 9.14 4.04
N LEU A 181 4.83 9.47 2.82
CA LEU A 181 6.06 10.25 2.58
C LEU A 181 5.98 11.65 3.19
N ALA A 182 4.82 12.30 3.11
CA ALA A 182 4.60 13.57 3.78
C ALA A 182 4.65 13.41 5.32
N ALA A 183 4.10 12.33 5.86
CA ALA A 183 4.15 12.04 7.28
C ALA A 183 5.58 11.76 7.80
N ILE A 184 6.42 11.06 7.02
CA ILE A 184 7.84 10.81 7.37
C ILE A 184 8.60 12.12 7.55
N HIS A 185 8.33 13.12 6.71
CA HIS A 185 8.99 14.42 6.79
C HIS A 185 8.68 15.16 8.12
N ILE A 186 7.52 14.89 8.70
CA ILE A 186 7.04 15.59 9.90
C ILE A 186 7.49 14.85 11.17
N ASN A 187 7.11 13.58 11.30
CA ASN A 187 7.37 12.78 12.49
C ASN A 187 7.29 11.27 12.17
N GLU A 188 8.19 10.48 12.77
CA GLU A 188 8.21 9.03 12.60
C GLU A 188 6.93 8.35 13.07
N MET A 189 6.34 8.78 14.17
CA MET A 189 5.10 8.20 14.70
C MET A 189 3.90 8.41 13.76
N MET A 190 3.87 9.51 13.00
CA MET A 190 2.78 9.83 12.09
C MET A 190 2.71 8.87 10.91
N TRP A 191 3.84 8.53 10.28
CA TRP A 191 3.82 7.58 9.18
C TRP A 191 3.46 6.17 9.65
N MET A 192 3.90 5.76 10.86
CA MET A 192 3.56 4.45 11.42
C MET A 192 2.07 4.30 11.67
N THR A 193 1.43 5.31 12.27
CA THR A 193 -0.03 5.31 12.49
C THR A 193 -0.79 5.30 11.18
N TYR A 194 -0.35 6.09 10.19
CA TYR A 194 -0.93 6.08 8.85
C TYR A 194 -0.81 4.70 8.21
N PHE A 195 0.37 4.11 8.25
CA PHE A 195 0.65 2.81 7.66
C PHE A 195 -0.19 1.69 8.30
N LEU A 196 -0.35 1.68 9.63
CA LEU A 196 -1.18 0.70 10.33
C LEU A 196 -2.63 0.75 9.84
N VAL A 197 -3.22 1.94 9.80
CA VAL A 197 -4.60 2.12 9.31
C VAL A 197 -4.71 1.70 7.84
N TYR A 198 -3.78 2.15 6.99
CA TYR A 198 -3.76 1.79 5.58
C TYR A 198 -3.65 0.27 5.38
N SER A 199 -2.79 -0.41 6.13
CA SER A 199 -2.60 -1.86 6.01
C SER A 199 -3.86 -2.64 6.40
N LEU A 200 -4.58 -2.21 7.44
CA LEU A 200 -5.84 -2.81 7.88
C LEU A 200 -6.95 -2.64 6.83
N VAL A 201 -7.11 -1.43 6.31
CA VAL A 201 -8.18 -1.15 5.33
C VAL A 201 -7.88 -1.79 3.98
N SER A 202 -6.65 -1.71 3.48
CA SER A 202 -6.28 -2.31 2.19
C SER A 202 -6.34 -3.84 2.22
N SER A 203 -5.90 -4.47 3.32
CA SER A 203 -6.02 -5.92 3.50
C SER A 203 -7.48 -6.38 3.60
N SER A 204 -8.35 -5.61 4.25
CA SER A 204 -9.79 -5.92 4.34
C SER A 204 -10.44 -5.99 2.95
N ILE A 205 -10.15 -5.02 2.07
CA ILE A 205 -10.65 -5.01 0.69
C ILE A 205 -10.12 -6.22 -0.09
N ALA A 206 -8.82 -6.46 -0.02
CA ALA A 206 -8.20 -7.56 -0.76
C ALA A 206 -8.73 -8.94 -0.30
N LEU A 207 -9.02 -9.14 0.99
CA LEU A 207 -9.65 -10.35 1.51
C LEU A 207 -11.09 -10.52 1.00
N ILE A 208 -11.87 -9.45 0.93
CA ILE A 208 -13.23 -9.50 0.37
C ILE A 208 -13.15 -9.88 -1.12
N MET A 209 -12.29 -9.22 -1.90
CA MET A 209 -12.13 -9.51 -3.32
C MET A 209 -11.62 -10.95 -3.56
N HIS A 210 -10.73 -11.43 -2.69
CA HIS A 210 -10.27 -12.82 -2.73
C HIS A 210 -11.41 -13.81 -2.44
N SER A 211 -12.23 -13.56 -1.45
CA SER A 211 -13.35 -14.46 -1.09
C SER A 211 -14.44 -14.53 -2.16
N GLN A 212 -14.60 -13.46 -2.94
CA GLN A 212 -15.55 -13.38 -4.04
C GLN A 212 -14.93 -13.66 -5.41
N GLN A 213 -13.58 -13.83 -5.51
CA GLN A 213 -12.83 -14.05 -6.75
C GLN A 213 -13.10 -12.99 -7.83
N ILE A 214 -13.18 -11.70 -7.40
CA ILE A 214 -13.46 -10.56 -8.26
C ILE A 214 -12.14 -9.89 -8.66
N PHE A 215 -11.92 -9.72 -9.97
CA PHE A 215 -10.72 -9.12 -10.54
C PHE A 215 -11.02 -7.90 -11.41
N HIS A 216 -12.17 -7.87 -12.09
CA HIS A 216 -12.58 -6.81 -12.99
C HIS A 216 -13.73 -5.96 -12.41
N PHE A 217 -13.74 -4.69 -12.77
CA PHE A 217 -14.80 -3.76 -12.39
C PHE A 217 -16.20 -4.25 -12.80
N ASN A 218 -16.34 -4.78 -14.03
CA ASN A 218 -17.61 -5.30 -14.51
C ASN A 218 -18.12 -6.52 -13.71
N GLN A 219 -17.21 -7.27 -13.09
CA GLN A 219 -17.61 -8.38 -12.22
C GLN A 219 -18.29 -7.88 -10.93
N LEU A 220 -17.92 -6.70 -10.42
CA LEU A 220 -18.59 -6.11 -9.26
C LEU A 220 -20.07 -5.83 -9.51
N SER A 221 -20.39 -5.37 -10.71
CA SER A 221 -21.77 -5.06 -11.10
C SER A 221 -22.59 -6.30 -11.42
N SER A 222 -21.97 -7.30 -12.09
CA SER A 222 -22.63 -8.54 -12.52
C SER A 222 -22.65 -9.61 -11.42
N HIS A 223 -21.79 -9.50 -10.41
CA HIS A 223 -21.65 -10.52 -9.37
C HIS A 223 -22.84 -10.48 -8.42
N ASN A 224 -23.59 -11.58 -8.38
CA ASN A 224 -24.59 -11.77 -7.33
C ASN A 224 -23.88 -12.02 -6.00
N PHE A 225 -23.65 -10.93 -5.26
CA PHE A 225 -23.18 -11.08 -3.89
C PHE A 225 -24.14 -11.99 -3.12
N LYS A 226 -23.63 -13.08 -2.56
CA LYS A 226 -24.43 -14.12 -1.88
C LYS A 226 -25.35 -13.58 -0.80
N THR A 227 -24.88 -12.53 -0.13
CA THR A 227 -25.63 -11.84 0.91
C THR A 227 -25.54 -10.33 0.69
N PRO A 228 -26.62 -9.58 0.93
CA PRO A 228 -26.59 -8.12 0.85
C PRO A 228 -25.54 -7.51 1.80
N GLY A 229 -25.20 -8.22 2.89
CA GLY A 229 -24.18 -7.81 3.82
C GLY A 229 -22.79 -7.70 3.20
N ILE A 230 -22.37 -8.64 2.34
CA ILE A 230 -21.07 -8.57 1.67
C ILE A 230 -21.00 -7.33 0.76
N LYS A 231 -22.08 -7.03 0.06
CA LYS A 231 -22.19 -5.85 -0.79
C LYS A 231 -22.00 -4.56 0.02
N MET A 232 -22.63 -4.46 1.18
CA MET A 232 -22.47 -3.32 2.08
C MET A 232 -21.06 -3.21 2.64
N ILE A 233 -20.44 -4.33 3.02
CA ILE A 233 -19.07 -4.36 3.54
C ILE A 233 -18.07 -3.89 2.48
N THR A 234 -18.21 -4.32 1.23
CA THR A 234 -17.34 -3.85 0.14
C THR A 234 -17.45 -2.35 -0.07
N LEU A 235 -18.66 -1.82 -0.03
CA LEU A 235 -18.93 -0.39 -0.14
C LEU A 235 -18.24 0.39 0.98
N ILE A 236 -18.48 -0.03 2.23
CA ILE A 236 -17.91 0.61 3.42
C ILE A 236 -16.38 0.58 3.38
N SER A 237 -15.78 -0.54 2.97
CA SER A 237 -14.32 -0.66 2.91
C SER A 237 -13.68 0.22 1.83
N PHE A 238 -14.30 0.43 0.68
CA PHE A 238 -13.82 1.40 -0.32
C PHE A 238 -13.99 2.85 0.14
N LEU A 239 -15.10 3.18 0.80
CA LEU A 239 -15.32 4.50 1.37
C LEU A 239 -14.34 4.80 2.52
N SER A 240 -13.99 3.79 3.32
CA SER A 240 -12.97 3.93 4.37
C SER A 240 -11.58 4.19 3.78
N LEU A 241 -11.21 3.53 2.68
CA LEU A 241 -9.98 3.83 1.95
C LEU A 241 -10.00 5.26 1.40
N GLY A 242 -11.15 5.72 0.90
CA GLY A 242 -11.36 7.10 0.48
C GLY A 242 -11.13 8.13 1.60
N GLY A 243 -11.27 7.71 2.87
CA GLY A 243 -11.10 8.58 4.04
C GLY A 243 -12.29 9.48 4.31
N LEU A 244 -13.52 8.98 4.16
CA LEU A 244 -14.71 9.72 4.58
C LEU A 244 -14.83 9.77 6.11
N PRO A 245 -15.34 10.87 6.70
CA PRO A 245 -15.33 11.12 8.13
C PRO A 245 -15.84 10.01 9.05
N PRO A 246 -16.88 9.20 8.70
CA PRO A 246 -17.35 8.17 9.61
C PRO A 246 -16.43 6.94 9.67
N PHE A 247 -15.42 6.82 8.79
CA PHE A 247 -14.64 5.61 8.64
C PHE A 247 -13.19 5.76 9.07
N LEU A 248 -12.54 4.62 9.35
CA LEU A 248 -11.18 4.53 9.90
C LEU A 248 -10.12 5.25 9.04
N GLY A 249 -10.24 5.25 7.73
CA GLY A 249 -9.29 5.92 6.83
C GLY A 249 -9.25 7.45 6.92
N PHE A 250 -10.21 8.09 7.60
CA PHE A 250 -10.21 9.54 7.81
C PHE A 250 -9.15 9.98 8.81
N ILE A 251 -9.01 9.26 9.92
CA ILE A 251 -8.13 9.63 11.04
C ILE A 251 -6.70 9.93 10.59
N PRO A 252 -5.99 9.04 9.88
CA PRO A 252 -4.59 9.28 9.51
C PRO A 252 -4.45 10.47 8.54
N LYS A 253 -5.40 10.67 7.63
CA LYS A 253 -5.37 11.83 6.73
C LYS A 253 -5.54 13.13 7.51
N TRP A 254 -6.48 13.16 8.45
CA TRP A 254 -6.73 14.33 9.29
C TRP A 254 -5.50 14.73 10.13
N LEU A 255 -4.85 13.75 10.76
CA LEU A 255 -3.61 14.00 11.52
C LEU A 255 -2.52 14.61 10.64
N VAL A 256 -2.28 14.07 9.43
CA VAL A 256 -1.28 14.61 8.50
C VAL A 256 -1.67 16.02 8.03
N ILE A 257 -2.95 16.30 7.78
CA ILE A 257 -3.44 17.65 7.42
C ILE A 257 -3.16 18.64 8.54
N GLN A 258 -3.44 18.26 9.79
CA GLN A 258 -3.22 19.12 10.95
C GLN A 258 -1.73 19.47 11.09
N GLU A 259 -0.84 18.51 10.98
CA GLU A 259 0.59 18.74 11.10
C GLU A 259 1.16 19.56 9.92
N LEU A 260 0.75 19.28 8.66
CA LEU A 260 1.16 20.09 7.53
C LEU A 260 0.67 21.54 7.63
N SER A 261 -0.49 21.77 8.20
CA SER A 261 -1.02 23.13 8.44
C SER A 261 -0.23 23.85 9.53
N ASN A 262 0.14 23.17 10.61
CA ASN A 262 0.99 23.70 11.68
C ASN A 262 2.37 24.13 11.16
N ASN A 263 2.95 23.30 10.28
CA ASN A 263 4.25 23.58 9.63
C ASN A 263 4.16 24.57 8.45
N LYS A 264 2.97 25.15 8.18
CA LYS A 264 2.71 26.11 7.09
C LYS A 264 3.08 25.58 5.69
N ALA A 265 3.10 24.26 5.48
CA ALA A 265 3.40 23.61 4.21
C ALA A 265 2.17 23.56 3.28
N PHE A 266 1.55 24.70 3.00
CA PHE A 266 0.27 24.79 2.29
C PHE A 266 0.31 24.27 0.85
N ILE A 267 1.43 24.44 0.14
CA ILE A 267 1.58 23.96 -1.25
C ILE A 267 1.52 22.42 -1.25
N TRP A 268 2.23 21.77 -0.35
CA TRP A 268 2.21 20.32 -0.23
C TRP A 268 0.83 19.81 0.13
N LEU A 269 0.22 20.44 1.12
CA LEU A 269 -1.13 20.10 1.58
C LEU A 269 -2.16 20.24 0.46
N SER A 270 -2.11 21.30 -0.35
CA SER A 270 -3.06 21.50 -1.46
C SER A 270 -2.97 20.40 -2.52
N ILE A 271 -1.75 19.96 -2.89
CA ILE A 271 -1.54 18.87 -3.84
C ILE A 271 -2.13 17.56 -3.31
N LEU A 272 -1.87 17.24 -2.03
CA LEU A 272 -2.40 16.04 -1.38
C LEU A 272 -3.92 16.05 -1.28
N LEU A 273 -4.54 17.18 -0.97
CA LEU A 273 -6.00 17.30 -0.89
C LEU A 273 -6.68 17.13 -2.25
N ILE A 274 -6.17 17.80 -3.29
CA ILE A 274 -6.70 17.64 -4.65
C ILE A 274 -6.60 16.19 -5.10
N SER A 275 -5.46 15.55 -4.89
CA SER A 275 -5.28 14.14 -5.21
C SER A 275 -6.24 13.22 -4.45
N ALA A 276 -6.51 13.52 -3.17
CA ALA A 276 -7.46 12.77 -2.35
C ALA A 276 -8.90 12.87 -2.88
N LEU A 277 -9.31 14.04 -3.38
CA LEU A 277 -10.64 14.20 -4.00
C LEU A 277 -10.77 13.37 -5.28
N ILE A 278 -9.71 13.33 -6.11
CA ILE A 278 -9.70 12.51 -7.33
C ILE A 278 -9.75 11.02 -6.99
N THR A 279 -9.01 10.57 -5.98
CA THR A 279 -9.07 9.16 -5.53
C THR A 279 -10.43 8.79 -4.96
N LEU A 280 -11.05 9.69 -4.23
CA LEU A 280 -12.42 9.49 -3.73
C LEU A 280 -13.41 9.30 -4.87
N PHE A 281 -13.27 10.03 -5.98
CA PHE A 281 -14.13 9.90 -7.15
C PHE A 281 -14.10 8.48 -7.73
N TYR A 282 -12.93 7.88 -7.95
CA TYR A 282 -12.89 6.51 -8.48
C TYR A 282 -13.38 5.46 -7.47
N TYR A 283 -13.22 5.67 -6.16
CA TYR A 283 -13.86 4.79 -5.16
C TYR A 283 -15.37 4.91 -5.17
N LEU A 284 -15.91 6.13 -5.28
CA LEU A 284 -17.34 6.32 -5.46
C LEU A 284 -17.87 5.64 -6.73
N ARG A 285 -17.12 5.70 -7.83
CA ARG A 285 -17.48 4.95 -9.05
C ARG A 285 -17.59 3.45 -8.79
N VAL A 286 -16.63 2.86 -8.07
CA VAL A 286 -16.64 1.44 -7.68
C VAL A 286 -17.86 1.14 -6.80
N THR A 287 -18.13 1.96 -5.80
CA THR A 287 -19.26 1.75 -4.87
C THR A 287 -20.61 1.93 -5.56
N LEU A 288 -20.79 2.93 -6.42
CA LEU A 288 -22.01 3.14 -7.17
C LEU A 288 -22.31 1.98 -8.12
N SER A 289 -21.29 1.45 -8.81
CA SER A 289 -21.51 0.28 -9.68
C SER A 289 -21.98 -0.95 -8.92
N THR A 290 -21.55 -1.14 -7.69
CA THR A 290 -22.04 -2.24 -6.84
C THR A 290 -23.46 -2.01 -6.35
N LEU A 291 -23.91 -0.76 -6.18
CA LEU A 291 -25.25 -0.43 -5.68
C LEU A 291 -26.31 -0.49 -6.77
N THR A 292 -26.05 0.14 -7.92
CA THR A 292 -27.06 0.43 -8.95
C THR A 292 -27.32 -0.74 -9.90
N LEU A 293 -26.32 -1.56 -10.19
CA LEU A 293 -26.45 -2.66 -11.13
C LEU A 293 -26.84 -3.94 -10.39
N SER A 294 -28.14 -4.22 -10.32
CA SER A 294 -28.64 -5.50 -9.85
C SER A 294 -28.75 -6.45 -11.04
N SER A 295 -27.86 -7.43 -11.14
CA SER A 295 -28.02 -8.53 -12.09
C SER A 295 -29.14 -9.49 -11.67
N PRO A 296 -29.78 -10.20 -12.61
CA PRO A 296 -30.74 -11.24 -12.28
C PRO A 296 -30.08 -12.32 -11.42
N LYS A 297 -30.78 -12.75 -10.37
CA LYS A 297 -30.27 -13.73 -9.39
C LYS A 297 -30.00 -15.09 -10.04
N ILE A 298 -28.79 -15.35 -10.45
CA ILE A 298 -28.32 -16.70 -10.81
C ILE A 298 -28.02 -17.46 -9.52
N LYS A 299 -28.71 -18.58 -9.31
CA LYS A 299 -28.50 -19.46 -8.13
C LYS A 299 -27.17 -20.24 -8.24
N ASN A 300 -26.04 -19.57 -8.18
CA ASN A 300 -24.76 -20.24 -8.10
C ASN A 300 -24.35 -20.38 -6.61
N THR A 301 -24.29 -21.60 -6.14
CA THR A 301 -23.84 -22.02 -4.81
C THR A 301 -22.33 -22.05 -4.70
N LEU A 302 -21.69 -20.88 -4.62
CA LEU A 302 -20.28 -20.82 -4.25
C LEU A 302 -20.13 -20.96 -2.70
N PRO A 303 -19.01 -21.46 -2.14
CA PRO A 303 -18.85 -21.68 -0.71
C PRO A 303 -19.05 -20.39 0.11
N SER A 304 -19.68 -20.47 1.25
CA SER A 304 -19.99 -19.33 2.13
C SER A 304 -18.70 -18.75 2.69
N SER A 305 -18.44 -17.45 2.50
CA SER A 305 -17.45 -16.72 3.30
C SER A 305 -17.83 -16.86 4.78
N SER A 306 -16.86 -17.11 5.64
CA SER A 306 -17.12 -17.26 7.09
C SER A 306 -17.75 -15.98 7.62
N LYS A 307 -18.88 -16.09 8.30
CA LYS A 307 -19.59 -14.93 8.91
C LYS A 307 -18.67 -14.17 9.87
N THR A 308 -17.75 -14.87 10.53
CA THR A 308 -16.74 -14.30 11.43
C THR A 308 -15.77 -13.34 10.74
N LEU A 309 -15.33 -13.66 9.52
CA LEU A 309 -14.43 -12.82 8.76
C LEU A 309 -15.14 -11.52 8.32
N LEU A 310 -16.41 -11.61 7.94
CA LEU A 310 -17.21 -10.44 7.56
C LEU A 310 -17.48 -9.51 8.75
N SER A 311 -17.81 -10.06 9.93
CA SER A 311 -18.02 -9.25 11.13
C SER A 311 -16.74 -8.56 11.60
N SER A 312 -15.58 -9.22 11.51
CA SER A 312 -14.30 -8.58 11.88
C SER A 312 -13.94 -7.41 10.95
N ILE A 313 -14.18 -7.54 9.65
CA ILE A 313 -13.96 -6.46 8.67
C ILE A 313 -14.88 -5.27 8.96
N LEU A 314 -16.16 -5.50 9.28
CA LEU A 314 -17.07 -4.43 9.68
C LEU A 314 -16.57 -3.72 10.93
N PHE A 315 -16.21 -4.47 11.95
CA PHE A 315 -15.71 -3.89 13.19
C PHE A 315 -14.48 -3.02 12.96
N ILE A 316 -13.51 -3.47 12.17
CA ILE A 316 -12.32 -2.70 11.82
C ILE A 316 -12.71 -1.38 11.14
N ASN A 317 -13.59 -1.39 10.15
CA ASN A 317 -13.93 -0.18 9.39
C ASN A 317 -14.73 0.86 10.21
N PHE A 318 -15.52 0.42 11.20
CA PHE A 318 -16.30 1.30 12.07
C PHE A 318 -15.63 1.62 13.40
N PHE A 319 -14.45 1.08 13.65
CA PHE A 319 -13.72 1.30 14.90
C PHE A 319 -13.56 2.78 15.30
N PRO A 320 -13.37 3.75 14.39
CA PRO A 320 -13.24 5.16 14.73
C PRO A 320 -14.46 5.77 15.44
N ILE A 321 -15.65 5.24 15.20
CA ILE A 321 -16.87 5.72 15.87
C ILE A 321 -16.78 5.48 17.39
N PHE A 322 -16.01 4.47 17.79
CA PHE A 322 -15.81 4.11 19.20
C PHE A 322 -14.59 4.77 19.83
N ILE A 323 -13.70 5.40 19.03
CA ILE A 323 -12.60 6.19 19.56
C ILE A 323 -13.15 7.58 19.90
N PRO A 324 -13.28 7.94 21.17
CA PRO A 324 -13.69 9.29 21.51
C PRO A 324 -12.69 10.27 20.90
N LEU A 325 -13.20 11.36 20.34
CA LEU A 325 -12.39 12.48 19.80
C LEU A 325 -11.36 13.03 20.79
N SER A 326 -11.43 12.61 22.05
CA SER A 326 -10.49 12.92 23.12
C SER A 326 -9.04 12.47 22.88
N LEU A 327 -8.77 11.53 21.96
CA LEU A 327 -7.39 11.19 21.57
C LEU A 327 -6.68 12.31 20.77
N THR A 328 -7.42 13.31 20.33
CA THR A 328 -6.86 14.53 19.72
C THR A 328 -6.23 15.49 20.74
N PHE A 329 -6.34 15.19 22.03
CA PHE A 329 -5.74 15.98 23.12
C PHE A 329 -4.37 15.44 23.58
N PHE A 330 -3.84 14.40 22.94
CA PHE A 330 -2.49 13.90 23.24
C PHE A 330 -1.41 14.46 22.30
N THR A 331 -1.71 15.57 21.67
CA THR A 331 -0.70 16.41 20.98
C THR A 331 -0.60 17.74 21.75
#